data_8fd5f9f7ab5ef25c3bd242eff6ff2334
#
_entry.id   8fd5f9f7ab5ef25c3bd242eff6ff2334
#
_cell.length_a   1.000
_cell.length_b   1.000
_cell.length_c   1.000
_cell.angle_alpha   90.00
_cell.angle_beta   90.00
_cell.angle_gamma   90.00
#
_symmetry.space_group_name_H-M   'P 1'
#
loop_
_entity.id
_entity.type
_entity.pdbx_description
1 polymer ?
#
loop_
_entity_poly.entity_id
_entity_poly.type
_entity_poly.pdbx_seq_one_letter_code
_entity_poly.pdbx_strand_id
1 'polypeptide(L)'
;MRPLEAGQNRSLRCTEPPPDTPARRRRPTLPTHLVKLHQTPRPTIPLITGFGDGYLQIGERRVTRSVLIGPGVLREDWGRSALARLTADDFADIVAMQVQILLLGTGPTQQFPHPSLLRPLIEAGIGVEVMDTLAAARTYNILVAEGRAVAAALLLPDTAP
;
A
#
# COMPACT_ATOMS: atom_id res chain seq x y z
N MET A 1 90.33 -19.24 41.26
CA MET A 1 91.42 -19.54 40.31
C MET A 1 90.98 -19.03 38.97
N ARG A 2 91.63 -18.05 38.49
CA ARG A 2 91.62 -17.45 37.15
C ARG A 2 92.10 -18.49 36.15
N PRO A 3 92.13 -18.24 34.83
CA PRO A 3 91.82 -17.04 34.03
C PRO A 3 91.13 -17.33 32.64
N LEU A 4 90.82 -16.25 31.95
CA LEU A 4 91.28 -15.79 30.61
C LEU A 4 90.59 -16.50 29.38
N GLU A 5 90.37 -15.98 28.26
CA GLU A 5 90.52 -14.65 27.60
C GLU A 5 89.66 -14.66 26.32
N ALA A 6 89.19 -13.55 25.97
CA ALA A 6 89.31 -12.80 24.74
C ALA A 6 89.11 -13.55 23.37
N GLY A 7 88.23 -13.01 22.56
CA GLY A 7 88.20 -13.25 21.11
C GLY A 7 87.19 -12.30 20.43
N GLN A 8 87.69 -11.06 20.15
CA GLN A 8 87.11 -10.14 19.22
C GLN A 8 87.10 -10.79 17.85
N ASN A 9 85.97 -10.74 17.18
CA ASN A 9 86.06 -10.55 15.73
C ASN A 9 84.92 -9.73 15.20
N ARG A 10 85.29 -8.61 14.62
CA ARG A 10 84.54 -7.74 13.78
C ARG A 10 84.31 -8.44 12.45
N SER A 11 83.15 -8.41 11.92
CA SER A 11 82.94 -8.20 10.49
C SER A 11 81.51 -7.87 10.15
N LEU A 12 81.40 -6.70 9.71
CA LEU A 12 80.70 -6.27 8.49
C LEU A 12 79.18 -6.51 8.41
N ARG A 13 78.57 -5.42 8.63
CA ARG A 13 77.20 -5.10 8.30
C ARG A 13 76.92 -5.36 6.81
N CYS A 14 75.98 -6.19 6.55
CA CYS A 14 75.13 -6.04 5.37
C CYS A 14 73.79 -5.52 5.85
N THR A 15 73.53 -4.29 5.62
CA THR A 15 72.22 -3.67 5.74
C THR A 15 71.39 -4.12 4.56
N GLU A 16 70.56 -5.16 4.78
CA GLU A 16 69.48 -5.42 3.85
C GLU A 16 68.37 -4.39 4.05
N PRO A 17 67.88 -3.82 2.98
CA PRO A 17 66.70 -2.94 3.07
C PRO A 17 65.49 -3.78 3.44
N PRO A 18 64.54 -3.22 4.20
CA PRO A 18 63.32 -3.95 4.56
C PRO A 18 62.50 -4.31 3.32
N PRO A 19 61.85 -5.49 3.34
CA PRO A 19 61.01 -5.88 2.19
C PRO A 19 59.90 -4.90 1.95
N ASP A 20 59.67 -4.63 0.67
CA ASP A 20 58.61 -3.79 0.14
C ASP A 20 57.28 -4.02 0.85
N THR A 21 56.79 -2.96 1.46
CA THR A 21 55.40 -2.88 1.94
C THR A 21 54.46 -3.10 0.74
N PRO A 22 53.60 -4.10 0.75
CA PRO A 22 52.67 -4.27 -0.34
C PRO A 22 51.79 -3.03 -0.45
N ALA A 23 51.84 -2.40 -1.59
CA ALA A 23 51.01 -1.27 -1.95
C ALA A 23 49.55 -1.56 -1.56
N ARG A 24 49.01 -0.74 -0.67
CA ARG A 24 47.58 -0.72 -0.32
C ARG A 24 46.80 -0.67 -1.64
N ARG A 25 46.22 -1.80 -2.04
CA ARG A 25 45.22 -1.84 -3.09
C ARG A 25 44.12 -0.86 -2.72
N ARG A 26 44.05 0.26 -3.45
CA ARG A 26 42.93 1.18 -3.38
C ARG A 26 41.67 0.36 -3.67
N ARG A 27 40.79 0.24 -2.65
CA ARG A 27 39.45 -0.30 -2.85
C ARG A 27 38.78 0.56 -3.91
N PRO A 28 38.22 -0.03 -4.95
CA PRO A 28 37.41 0.73 -5.87
C PRO A 28 36.28 1.39 -5.09
N THR A 29 36.24 2.70 -5.09
CA THR A 29 35.11 3.47 -4.63
C THR A 29 33.97 3.16 -5.60
N LEU A 30 33.02 2.32 -5.17
CA LEU A 30 31.77 2.13 -5.88
C LEU A 30 31.11 3.51 -6.03
N PRO A 31 30.68 3.88 -7.24
CA PRO A 31 29.93 5.12 -7.38
C PRO A 31 28.67 4.98 -6.55
N THR A 32 28.51 5.87 -5.58
CA THR A 32 27.27 6.01 -4.83
C THR A 32 26.24 6.55 -5.82
N HIS A 33 25.61 5.64 -6.57
CA HIS A 33 24.39 5.97 -7.25
C HIS A 33 23.36 6.25 -6.15
N LEU A 34 23.15 7.50 -5.85
CA LEU A 34 21.96 7.99 -5.19
C LEU A 34 20.78 7.56 -6.07
N VAL A 35 20.21 6.40 -5.76
CA VAL A 35 18.90 6.03 -6.28
C VAL A 35 17.94 7.05 -5.70
N LYS A 36 17.65 8.08 -6.48
CA LYS A 36 16.58 9.01 -6.18
C LYS A 36 15.29 8.21 -6.30
N LEU A 37 14.85 7.65 -5.19
CA LEU A 37 13.50 7.08 -5.07
C LEU A 37 12.54 8.26 -5.30
N HIS A 38 12.09 8.39 -6.54
CA HIS A 38 10.93 9.20 -6.83
C HIS A 38 9.76 8.43 -6.18
N GLN A 39 9.41 8.83 -4.97
CA GLN A 39 8.12 8.47 -4.42
C GLN A 39 7.09 9.18 -5.29
N THR A 40 6.55 8.47 -6.26
CA THR A 40 5.30 8.89 -6.88
C THR A 40 4.32 9.08 -5.74
N PRO A 41 3.72 10.27 -5.56
CA PRO A 41 2.74 10.47 -4.50
C PRO A 41 1.67 9.39 -4.68
N ARG A 42 1.59 8.45 -3.75
CA ARG A 42 0.48 7.49 -3.75
C ARG A 42 -0.77 8.32 -3.56
N PRO A 43 -1.80 8.14 -4.39
CA PRO A 43 -3.06 8.83 -4.18
C PRO A 43 -3.48 8.58 -2.73
N THR A 44 -3.86 9.66 -2.05
CA THR A 44 -4.34 9.57 -0.67
C THR A 44 -5.57 8.67 -0.69
N ILE A 45 -5.46 7.50 -0.08
CA ILE A 45 -6.59 6.57 0.02
C ILE A 45 -7.35 6.95 1.28
N PRO A 46 -8.58 7.45 1.16
CA PRO A 46 -9.37 7.81 2.32
C PRO A 46 -9.74 6.56 3.11
N LEU A 47 -9.68 6.64 4.45
CA LEU A 47 -10.00 5.55 5.36
C LEU A 47 -11.32 5.79 6.07
N ILE A 48 -12.04 4.73 6.36
CA ILE A 48 -13.26 4.78 7.16
C ILE A 48 -12.85 4.72 8.63
N THR A 49 -13.00 5.84 9.34
CA THR A 49 -12.54 6.00 10.73
C THR A 49 -13.62 5.71 11.77
N GLY A 50 -14.87 5.60 11.34
CA GLY A 50 -15.99 5.28 12.23
C GLY A 50 -17.26 4.98 11.45
N PHE A 51 -18.22 4.44 12.15
CA PHE A 51 -19.56 4.17 11.63
C PHE A 51 -20.58 4.19 12.78
N GLY A 52 -21.82 4.47 12.42
CA GLY A 52 -22.95 4.47 13.35
C GLY A 52 -24.25 4.26 12.60
N ASP A 53 -25.36 4.50 13.29
CA ASP A 53 -26.67 4.35 12.71
C ASP A 53 -26.90 5.38 11.59
N GLY A 54 -26.97 4.88 10.36
CA GLY A 54 -27.19 5.69 9.15
C GLY A 54 -26.02 6.58 8.72
N TYR A 55 -24.79 6.38 9.24
CA TYR A 55 -23.63 7.17 8.78
C TYR A 55 -22.32 6.40 8.77
N LEU A 56 -21.40 6.90 7.97
CA LEU A 56 -19.99 6.54 7.97
C LEU A 56 -19.13 7.77 8.26
N GLN A 57 -18.03 7.58 8.99
CA GLN A 57 -17.01 8.57 9.19
C GLN A 57 -15.83 8.24 8.27
N ILE A 58 -15.47 9.15 7.37
CA ILE A 58 -14.35 8.99 6.43
C ILE A 58 -13.34 10.10 6.70
N GLY A 59 -12.25 9.74 7.37
CA GLY A 59 -11.36 10.74 7.96
C GLY A 59 -12.12 11.61 8.95
N GLU A 60 -12.19 12.92 8.69
CA GLU A 60 -12.96 13.89 9.50
C GLU A 60 -14.38 14.14 8.98
N ARG A 61 -14.76 13.54 7.85
CA ARG A 61 -16.07 13.76 7.21
C ARG A 61 -17.08 12.74 7.67
N ARG A 62 -18.24 13.20 8.07
CA ARG A 62 -19.41 12.37 8.33
C ARG A 62 -20.27 12.31 7.08
N VAL A 63 -20.48 11.10 6.56
CA VAL A 63 -21.27 10.84 5.36
C VAL A 63 -22.52 10.06 5.75
N THR A 64 -23.69 10.57 5.37
CA THR A 64 -25.02 9.99 5.68
C THR A 64 -25.74 9.45 4.45
N ARG A 65 -25.07 9.51 3.31
CA ARG A 65 -25.55 8.96 2.03
C ARG A 65 -24.62 7.89 1.52
N SER A 66 -25.10 7.09 0.60
CA SER A 66 -24.30 6.09 -0.08
C SER A 66 -23.04 6.69 -0.67
N VAL A 67 -21.93 5.99 -0.58
CA VAL A 67 -20.61 6.52 -0.93
C VAL A 67 -19.81 5.51 -1.74
N LEU A 68 -19.07 6.03 -2.73
CA LEU A 68 -18.01 5.32 -3.43
C LEU A 68 -16.66 5.86 -2.95
N ILE A 69 -15.82 4.97 -2.44
CA ILE A 69 -14.50 5.26 -1.90
C ILE A 69 -13.45 4.36 -2.54
N GLY A 70 -12.29 4.92 -2.88
CA GLY A 70 -11.21 4.17 -3.50
C GLY A 70 -9.96 5.03 -3.70
N PRO A 71 -8.96 4.55 -4.47
CA PRO A 71 -7.72 5.28 -4.71
C PRO A 71 -7.98 6.64 -5.37
N GLY A 72 -7.79 7.71 -4.58
CA GLY A 72 -7.99 9.09 -5.05
C GLY A 72 -9.45 9.50 -5.26
N VAL A 73 -10.42 8.68 -4.85
CA VAL A 73 -11.85 8.94 -5.06
C VAL A 73 -12.60 8.84 -3.73
N LEU A 74 -13.39 9.86 -3.47
CA LEU A 74 -14.43 9.88 -2.45
C LEU A 74 -15.65 10.58 -3.07
N ARG A 75 -16.65 9.80 -3.43
CA ARG A 75 -17.88 10.31 -4.05
C ARG A 75 -19.06 10.01 -3.16
N GLU A 76 -19.60 11.05 -2.56
CA GLU A 76 -20.84 10.98 -1.79
C GLU A 76 -22.05 10.93 -2.73
N ASP A 77 -23.18 10.42 -2.24
CA ASP A 77 -24.43 10.26 -3.00
C ASP A 77 -24.30 9.31 -4.21
N TRP A 78 -23.48 8.26 -4.05
CA TRP A 78 -23.32 7.21 -5.06
C TRP A 78 -24.48 6.21 -5.00
N GLY A 79 -25.01 5.81 -6.17
CA GLY A 79 -25.85 4.62 -6.28
C GLY A 79 -27.25 4.73 -5.66
N ARG A 80 -27.81 5.92 -5.52
CA ARG A 80 -29.22 6.16 -5.19
C ARG A 80 -29.76 5.37 -3.98
N SER A 81 -28.97 5.23 -2.94
CA SER A 81 -29.32 4.71 -1.61
C SER A 81 -29.92 3.30 -1.52
N ALA A 82 -30.18 2.59 -2.62
CA ALA A 82 -30.74 1.26 -2.59
C ALA A 82 -30.21 0.37 -3.70
N LEU A 83 -29.90 -0.89 -3.39
CA LEU A 83 -29.41 -1.88 -4.35
C LEU A 83 -30.34 -2.04 -5.57
N ALA A 84 -31.63 -2.04 -5.35
CA ALA A 84 -32.64 -2.18 -6.41
C ALA A 84 -32.68 -1.03 -7.42
N ARG A 85 -32.04 0.10 -7.11
CA ARG A 85 -31.99 1.27 -7.98
C ARG A 85 -30.66 1.37 -8.73
N LEU A 86 -29.69 0.52 -8.43
CA LEU A 86 -28.41 0.50 -9.13
C LEU A 86 -28.59 0.00 -10.57
N THR A 87 -27.84 0.61 -11.45
CA THR A 87 -27.73 0.21 -12.86
C THR A 87 -26.28 -0.16 -13.17
N ALA A 88 -26.06 -0.83 -14.29
CA ALA A 88 -24.71 -1.16 -14.75
C ALA A 88 -23.84 0.09 -14.96
N ASP A 89 -24.45 1.21 -15.34
CA ASP A 89 -23.75 2.48 -15.57
C ASP A 89 -23.18 3.09 -14.30
N ASP A 90 -23.78 2.80 -13.14
CA ASP A 90 -23.26 3.29 -11.85
C ASP A 90 -21.88 2.71 -11.52
N PHE A 91 -21.49 1.60 -12.16
CA PHE A 91 -20.18 0.98 -11.98
C PHE A 91 -19.10 1.47 -12.95
N ALA A 92 -19.42 2.32 -13.92
CA ALA A 92 -18.47 2.81 -14.92
C ALA A 92 -17.26 3.52 -14.27
N ASP A 93 -17.50 4.34 -13.24
CA ASP A 93 -16.43 5.02 -12.49
C ASP A 93 -15.48 4.03 -11.82
N ILE A 94 -16.01 2.90 -11.33
CA ILE A 94 -15.23 1.87 -10.65
C ILE A 94 -14.31 1.15 -11.64
N VAL A 95 -14.81 0.88 -12.84
CA VAL A 95 -14.00 0.31 -13.92
C VAL A 95 -12.84 1.25 -14.26
N ALA A 96 -13.09 2.57 -14.29
CA ALA A 96 -12.06 3.57 -14.57
C ALA A 96 -10.98 3.68 -13.46
N MET A 97 -11.28 3.26 -12.23
CA MET A 97 -10.32 3.29 -11.10
C MET A 97 -9.23 2.22 -11.21
N GLN A 98 -9.37 1.24 -12.09
CA GLN A 98 -8.42 0.12 -12.24
C GLN A 98 -8.11 -0.63 -10.94
N VAL A 99 -9.11 -0.81 -10.09
CA VAL A 99 -9.00 -1.59 -8.87
C VAL A 99 -9.07 -3.09 -9.15
N GLN A 100 -8.54 -3.89 -8.24
CA GLN A 100 -8.61 -5.35 -8.33
C GLN A 100 -9.89 -5.91 -7.71
N ILE A 101 -10.38 -5.22 -6.68
CA ILE A 101 -11.51 -5.69 -5.87
C ILE A 101 -12.46 -4.52 -5.66
N LEU A 102 -13.75 -4.78 -5.85
CA LEU A 102 -14.84 -3.95 -5.37
C LEU A 102 -15.53 -4.63 -4.19
N LEU A 103 -15.65 -3.93 -3.08
CA LEU A 103 -16.50 -4.30 -1.97
C LEU A 103 -17.86 -3.60 -2.15
N LEU A 104 -18.93 -4.37 -2.30
CA LEU A 104 -20.27 -3.83 -2.42
C LEU A 104 -21.02 -4.03 -1.09
N GLY A 105 -21.15 -2.95 -0.34
CA GLY A 105 -21.93 -2.88 0.89
C GLY A 105 -23.40 -2.59 0.57
N THR A 106 -24.28 -3.53 0.85
CA THR A 106 -25.68 -3.51 0.38
C THR A 106 -26.67 -2.95 1.41
N GLY A 107 -26.19 -2.23 2.40
CA GLY A 107 -27.03 -1.67 3.46
C GLY A 107 -26.89 -2.43 4.78
N PRO A 108 -27.87 -2.33 5.66
CA PRO A 108 -27.83 -2.95 7.00
C PRO A 108 -27.83 -4.48 6.96
N THR A 109 -28.29 -5.06 5.87
CA THR A 109 -28.30 -6.52 5.64
C THR A 109 -27.69 -6.83 4.28
N GLN A 110 -27.02 -7.97 4.19
CA GLN A 110 -26.48 -8.45 2.93
C GLN A 110 -27.62 -8.79 1.97
N GLN A 111 -27.54 -8.24 0.76
CA GLN A 111 -28.45 -8.52 -0.37
C GLN A 111 -27.60 -8.84 -1.60
N PHE A 112 -28.02 -9.82 -2.38
CA PHE A 112 -27.30 -10.18 -3.59
C PHE A 112 -27.85 -9.38 -4.79
N PRO A 113 -26.98 -8.63 -5.50
CA PRO A 113 -27.37 -7.96 -6.73
C PRO A 113 -27.68 -8.98 -7.83
N HIS A 114 -28.52 -8.57 -8.79
CA HIS A 114 -28.71 -9.40 -9.98
C HIS A 114 -27.38 -9.49 -10.77
N PRO A 115 -26.99 -10.67 -11.28
CA PRO A 115 -25.71 -10.86 -11.96
C PRO A 115 -25.47 -9.90 -13.13
N SER A 116 -26.51 -9.51 -13.86
CA SER A 116 -26.39 -8.54 -14.96
C SER A 116 -25.90 -7.16 -14.52
N LEU A 117 -26.14 -6.79 -13.26
CA LEU A 117 -25.67 -5.52 -12.68
C LEU A 117 -24.16 -5.48 -12.56
N LEU A 118 -23.54 -6.62 -12.22
CA LEU A 118 -22.10 -6.75 -12.00
C LEU A 118 -21.30 -7.05 -13.27
N ARG A 119 -22.00 -7.22 -14.39
CA ARG A 119 -21.37 -7.60 -15.66
C ARG A 119 -20.22 -6.68 -16.10
N PRO A 120 -20.34 -5.34 -16.03
CA PRO A 120 -19.23 -4.47 -16.43
C PRO A 120 -17.96 -4.67 -15.60
N LEU A 121 -18.12 -4.99 -14.31
CA LEU A 121 -17.00 -5.26 -13.40
C LEU A 121 -16.32 -6.58 -13.73
N ILE A 122 -17.13 -7.62 -13.99
CA ILE A 122 -16.64 -8.95 -14.36
C ILE A 122 -15.88 -8.89 -15.68
N GLU A 123 -16.42 -8.18 -16.68
CA GLU A 123 -15.79 -7.98 -17.99
C GLU A 123 -14.49 -7.19 -17.88
N ALA A 124 -14.39 -6.29 -16.89
CA ALA A 124 -13.16 -5.55 -16.58
C ALA A 124 -12.15 -6.34 -15.70
N GLY A 125 -12.48 -7.57 -15.31
CA GLY A 125 -11.62 -8.41 -14.46
C GLY A 125 -11.56 -7.97 -13.00
N ILE A 126 -12.55 -7.19 -12.53
CA ILE A 126 -12.65 -6.72 -11.14
C ILE A 126 -13.41 -7.76 -10.33
N GLY A 127 -12.78 -8.28 -9.26
CA GLY A 127 -13.44 -9.15 -8.29
C GLY A 127 -14.48 -8.37 -7.49
N VAL A 128 -15.67 -8.94 -7.30
CA VAL A 128 -16.73 -8.29 -6.52
C VAL A 128 -17.08 -9.12 -5.30
N GLU A 129 -16.95 -8.50 -4.13
CA GLU A 129 -17.34 -9.09 -2.85
C GLU A 129 -18.57 -8.34 -2.32
N VAL A 130 -19.63 -9.10 -2.06
CA VAL A 130 -20.93 -8.56 -1.63
C VAL A 130 -21.16 -8.89 -0.15
N MET A 131 -21.44 -7.87 0.64
CA MET A 131 -21.68 -7.99 2.08
C MET A 131 -22.55 -6.86 2.60
N ASP A 132 -22.87 -6.86 3.89
CA ASP A 132 -23.50 -5.70 4.52
C ASP A 132 -22.52 -4.50 4.54
N THR A 133 -23.06 -3.30 4.68
CA THR A 133 -22.25 -2.07 4.56
C THR A 133 -21.18 -1.97 5.66
N LEU A 134 -21.45 -2.43 6.88
CA LEU A 134 -20.48 -2.37 7.97
C LEU A 134 -19.35 -3.37 7.78
N ALA A 135 -19.65 -4.56 7.31
CA ALA A 135 -18.64 -5.56 6.94
C ALA A 135 -17.75 -5.03 5.81
N ALA A 136 -18.35 -4.45 4.77
CA ALA A 136 -17.63 -3.86 3.65
C ALA A 136 -16.70 -2.71 4.10
N ALA A 137 -17.17 -1.84 4.99
CA ALA A 137 -16.38 -0.75 5.54
C ALA A 137 -15.14 -1.25 6.30
N ARG A 138 -15.29 -2.28 7.12
CA ARG A 138 -14.17 -2.89 7.86
C ARG A 138 -13.19 -3.59 6.92
N THR A 139 -13.70 -4.38 5.99
CA THR A 139 -12.89 -5.11 5.02
C THR A 139 -12.11 -4.16 4.11
N TYR A 140 -12.71 -3.03 3.72
CA TYR A 140 -12.04 -1.99 2.96
C TYR A 140 -10.77 -1.51 3.66
N ASN A 141 -10.86 -1.12 4.93
CA ASN A 141 -9.71 -0.65 5.68
C ASN A 141 -8.61 -1.71 5.79
N ILE A 142 -8.98 -2.98 5.96
CA ILE A 142 -8.01 -4.10 6.03
C ILE A 142 -7.26 -4.22 4.69
N LEU A 143 -7.99 -4.27 3.58
CA LEU A 143 -7.39 -4.43 2.26
C LEU A 143 -6.53 -3.22 1.86
N VAL A 144 -6.94 -2.02 2.25
CA VAL A 144 -6.12 -0.80 2.08
C VAL A 144 -4.83 -0.90 2.88
N ALA A 145 -4.89 -1.34 4.14
CA ALA A 145 -3.70 -1.52 4.98
C ALA A 145 -2.74 -2.58 4.42
N GLU A 146 -3.26 -3.60 3.73
CA GLU A 146 -2.48 -4.60 3.01
C GLU A 146 -1.91 -4.08 1.67
N GLY A 147 -2.22 -2.86 1.29
CA GLY A 147 -1.75 -2.26 0.03
C GLY A 147 -2.46 -2.77 -1.22
N ARG A 148 -3.66 -3.35 -1.07
CA ARG A 148 -4.47 -3.83 -2.19
C ARG A 148 -5.13 -2.68 -2.93
N ALA A 149 -5.25 -2.81 -4.24
CA ALA A 149 -6.02 -1.89 -5.08
C ALA A 149 -7.52 -2.22 -4.93
N VAL A 150 -8.18 -1.58 -3.97
CA VAL A 150 -9.57 -1.85 -3.59
C VAL A 150 -10.41 -0.57 -3.64
N ALA A 151 -11.67 -0.72 -4.08
CA ALA A 151 -12.72 0.28 -3.92
C ALA A 151 -13.85 -0.30 -3.07
N ALA A 152 -14.63 0.57 -2.42
CA ALA A 152 -15.84 0.18 -1.74
C ALA A 152 -17.00 1.08 -2.17
N ALA A 153 -18.08 0.46 -2.59
CA ALA A 153 -19.37 1.08 -2.88
C ALA A 153 -20.31 0.72 -1.73
N LEU A 154 -20.59 1.69 -0.87
CA LEU A 154 -21.27 1.49 0.40
C LEU A 154 -22.65 2.14 0.37
N LEU A 155 -23.69 1.32 0.32
CA LEU A 155 -25.06 1.80 0.37
C LEU A 155 -25.46 2.11 1.83
N LEU A 156 -25.96 3.30 2.04
CA LEU A 156 -26.57 3.74 3.29
C LEU A 156 -28.05 3.96 3.08
N PRO A 157 -28.89 3.62 4.08
CA PRO A 157 -30.30 3.93 4.00
C PRO A 157 -30.51 5.43 3.86
N ASP A 158 -31.46 5.84 3.03
CA ASP A 158 -31.89 7.23 2.96
C ASP A 158 -32.52 7.62 4.31
N THR A 159 -31.75 8.24 5.16
CA THR A 159 -32.28 8.90 6.37
C THR A 159 -32.73 10.32 5.97
N ALA A 160 -33.62 10.42 5.01
CA ALA A 160 -34.35 11.67 4.84
C ALA A 160 -35.35 11.80 5.98
N PRO A 161 -35.37 12.95 6.66
CA PRO A 161 -36.35 13.21 7.70
C PRO A 161 -37.76 13.26 7.15
#